data_f4ea1377eb7b434ebd46e682aa2029af
#
_entry.id   f4ea1377eb7b434ebd46e682aa2029af
#
_cell.length_a   1.000
_cell.length_b   1.000
_cell.length_c   1.000
_cell.angle_alpha   90.00
_cell.angle_beta   90.00
_cell.angle_gamma   90.00
#
_symmetry.space_group_name_H-M   'P 1'
#
loop_
_entity.id
_entity.type
_entity.pdbx_description
1 polymer ?
#
loop_
_entity_poly.entity_id
_entity_poly.type
_entity_poly.pdbx_seq_one_letter_code
_entity_poly.pdbx_strand_id
1 'polypeptide(L)'
;MQNNLQQATSLYLQQHAQQPVHWQPWSDSSLAEAVSADRPIFLSIGYAGSHWCQIMSRESFSDTVTANVLNEHFCCIKVDREER
;
A
#
# COMPACT_ATOMS: atom_id res chain seq x y z
N MET A 1 -8.53 -9.71 2.29
CA MET A 1 -7.18 -9.09 2.40
C MET A 1 -7.27 -7.89 3.32
N GLN A 2 -6.25 -7.61 4.07
CA GLN A 2 -6.23 -6.50 5.02
C GLN A 2 -4.92 -5.73 4.90
N ASN A 3 -4.85 -4.55 5.52
CA ASN A 3 -3.62 -3.76 5.56
C ASN A 3 -2.59 -4.46 6.45
N ASN A 4 -1.44 -4.80 5.87
CA ASN A 4 -0.39 -5.58 6.54
C ASN A 4 0.90 -4.78 6.76
N LEU A 5 0.81 -3.46 6.86
CA LEU A 5 1.99 -2.61 7.02
C LEU A 5 2.41 -2.36 8.47
N GLN A 6 1.59 -2.70 9.45
CA GLN A 6 1.90 -2.35 10.84
C GLN A 6 3.12 -3.08 11.41
N GLN A 7 3.53 -4.18 10.80
CA GLN A 7 4.74 -4.90 11.22
C GLN A 7 5.93 -4.63 10.29
N ALA A 8 5.79 -3.71 9.36
CA ALA A 8 6.89 -3.34 8.49
C ALA A 8 8.00 -2.64 9.28
N THR A 9 9.26 -2.83 8.87
CA THR A 9 10.39 -2.18 9.53
C THR A 9 10.54 -0.72 9.15
N SER A 10 10.03 -0.34 7.99
CA SER A 10 10.10 1.03 7.49
C SER A 10 9.11 1.93 8.21
N LEU A 11 9.57 3.07 8.73
CA LEU A 11 8.67 4.06 9.32
C LEU A 11 7.70 4.61 8.28
N TYR A 12 8.14 4.78 7.05
CA TYR A 12 7.27 5.21 5.96
C TYR A 12 6.09 4.26 5.79
N LEU A 13 6.36 2.96 5.74
CA LEU A 13 5.30 1.96 5.58
C LEU A 13 4.38 1.94 6.81
N GLN A 14 4.94 2.05 8.00
CA GLN A 14 4.14 2.07 9.23
C GLN A 14 3.19 3.27 9.28
N GLN A 15 3.57 4.39 8.69
CA GLN A 15 2.71 5.58 8.63
C GLN A 15 1.43 5.32 7.83
N HIS A 16 1.42 4.32 6.98
CA HIS A 16 0.26 3.97 6.15
C HIS A 16 -0.53 2.78 6.69
N ALA A 17 -0.13 2.24 7.84
CA ALA A 17 -0.74 1.03 8.40
C ALA A 17 -2.20 1.22 8.79
N GLN A 18 -2.63 2.45 9.06
CA GLN A 18 -3.99 2.76 9.48
C GLN A 18 -4.89 3.23 8.34
N GLN A 19 -4.38 3.26 7.11
CA GLN A 19 -5.18 3.67 5.96
C GLN A 19 -6.20 2.59 5.59
N PRO A 20 -7.36 2.97 5.03
CA PRO A 20 -8.38 1.99 4.62
C PRO A 20 -7.97 1.14 3.42
N VAL A 21 -6.94 1.52 2.67
CA VAL A 21 -6.39 0.69 1.60
C VAL A 21 -5.73 -0.54 2.21
N HIS A 22 -5.99 -1.71 1.63
CA HIS A 22 -5.42 -2.97 2.11
C HIS A 22 -3.97 -3.14 1.62
N TRP A 23 -3.10 -2.24 2.05
CA TRP A 23 -1.71 -2.23 1.64
C TRP A 23 -0.96 -3.50 2.06
N GLN A 24 -0.13 -4.00 1.15
CA GLN A 24 0.76 -5.13 1.40
C GLN A 24 2.21 -4.67 1.21
N PRO A 25 3.16 -5.19 2.00
CA PRO A 25 4.56 -4.94 1.71
C PRO A 25 4.99 -5.72 0.47
N TRP A 26 6.07 -5.27 -0.17
CA TRP A 26 6.64 -6.01 -1.29
C TRP A 26 7.24 -7.31 -0.77
N SER A 27 6.70 -8.44 -1.18
CA SER A 27 7.18 -9.75 -0.76
C SER A 27 6.69 -10.81 -1.74
N ASP A 28 7.32 -11.98 -1.68
CA ASP A 28 6.89 -13.10 -2.51
C ASP A 28 5.45 -13.49 -2.18
N SER A 29 5.07 -13.42 -0.91
CA SER A 29 3.70 -13.71 -0.48
C SER A 29 2.69 -12.76 -1.11
N SER A 30 3.01 -11.47 -1.13
CA SER A 30 2.10 -10.46 -1.70
C SER A 30 1.96 -10.65 -3.20
N LEU A 31 3.06 -10.95 -3.88
CA LEU A 31 3.02 -11.21 -5.33
C LEU A 31 2.24 -12.48 -5.63
N ALA A 32 2.42 -13.52 -4.83
CA ALA A 32 1.68 -14.77 -4.99
C ALA A 32 0.18 -14.56 -4.77
N GLU A 33 -0.20 -13.73 -3.80
CA GLU A 33 -1.61 -13.40 -3.57
C GLU A 33 -2.23 -12.69 -4.76
N ALA A 34 -1.49 -11.78 -5.40
CA ALA A 34 -1.99 -11.08 -6.57
C ALA A 34 -2.27 -12.05 -7.72
N VAL A 35 -1.36 -13.00 -7.94
CA VAL A 35 -1.54 -14.04 -8.97
C VAL A 35 -2.73 -14.94 -8.62
N SER A 36 -2.80 -15.38 -7.37
CA SER A 36 -3.85 -16.28 -6.91
C SER A 36 -5.24 -15.65 -7.00
N ALA A 37 -5.34 -14.36 -6.71
CA ALA A 37 -6.60 -13.62 -6.79
C ALA A 37 -6.90 -13.10 -8.20
N ASP A 38 -5.99 -13.30 -9.15
CA ASP A 38 -6.11 -12.80 -10.51
C ASP A 38 -6.38 -11.29 -10.54
N ARG A 39 -5.61 -10.54 -9.76
CA ARG A 39 -5.75 -9.08 -9.66
C ARG A 39 -4.49 -8.38 -10.14
N PRO A 40 -4.63 -7.27 -10.87
CA PRO A 40 -3.47 -6.44 -11.19
C PRO A 40 -2.90 -5.82 -9.93
N ILE A 41 -1.61 -5.52 -9.96
CA ILE A 41 -0.92 -4.88 -8.85
C ILE A 41 -0.99 -3.38 -9.00
N PHE A 42 -1.46 -2.70 -7.95
CA PHE A 42 -1.34 -1.25 -7.82
C PHE A 42 -0.12 -0.97 -6.96
N LEU A 43 0.96 -0.52 -7.59
CA LEU A 43 2.23 -0.32 -6.91
C LEU A 43 2.41 1.16 -6.56
N SER A 44 2.58 1.45 -5.28
CA SER A 44 2.87 2.78 -4.79
C SER A 44 4.27 2.79 -4.19
N ILE A 45 5.17 3.56 -4.80
CA ILE A 45 6.56 3.68 -4.36
C ILE A 45 6.78 5.09 -3.83
N GLY A 46 7.34 5.20 -2.63
CA GLY A 46 7.60 6.50 -2.04
C GLY A 46 8.56 6.41 -0.87
N TYR A 47 8.66 7.50 -0.12
CA TYR A 47 9.49 7.57 1.09
C TYR A 47 8.96 8.68 2.00
N ALA A 48 9.33 8.62 3.28
CA ALA A 48 8.77 9.50 4.31
C ALA A 48 9.00 10.99 4.04
N GLY A 49 10.11 11.35 3.41
CA GLY A 49 10.43 12.75 3.09
C GLY A 49 9.74 13.30 1.85
N SER A 50 8.99 12.50 1.13
CA SER A 50 8.34 12.93 -0.10
C SER A 50 7.08 13.74 0.20
N HIS A 51 7.06 14.98 -0.26
CA HIS A 51 5.88 15.84 -0.13
C HIS A 51 4.67 15.26 -0.87
N TRP A 52 4.89 14.74 -2.07
CA TRP A 52 3.82 14.13 -2.86
C TRP A 52 3.22 12.90 -2.19
N CYS A 53 4.08 12.06 -1.60
CA CYS A 53 3.59 10.88 -0.90
C CYS A 53 2.71 11.26 0.29
N GLN A 54 3.06 12.34 0.99
CA GLN A 54 2.26 12.82 2.10
C GLN A 54 0.90 13.35 1.64
N ILE A 55 0.86 14.08 0.51
CA ILE A 55 -0.39 14.57 -0.05
C ILE A 55 -1.28 13.41 -0.48
N MET A 56 -0.75 12.45 -1.24
CA MET A 56 -1.49 11.29 -1.68
C MET A 56 -2.03 10.47 -0.50
N SER A 57 -1.19 10.31 0.53
CA SER A 57 -1.59 9.59 1.73
C SER A 57 -2.79 10.25 2.39
N ARG A 58 -2.75 11.57 2.52
CA ARG A 58 -3.80 12.31 3.22
C ARG A 58 -5.09 12.45 2.42
N GLU A 59 -4.98 12.67 1.11
CA GLU A 59 -6.15 13.00 0.30
C GLU A 59 -6.76 11.79 -0.40
N SER A 60 -5.94 10.95 -1.01
CA SER A 60 -6.46 9.84 -1.84
C SER A 60 -6.54 8.53 -1.08
N PHE A 61 -5.46 8.16 -0.40
CA PHE A 61 -5.39 6.85 0.25
C PHE A 61 -6.15 6.78 1.57
N SER A 62 -6.50 7.93 2.13
CA SER A 62 -7.34 7.99 3.32
C SER A 62 -8.82 8.13 3.00
N ASP A 63 -9.18 8.28 1.73
CA ASP A 63 -10.56 8.34 1.28
C ASP A 63 -11.12 6.91 1.18
N THR A 64 -12.18 6.65 1.94
CA THR A 64 -12.80 5.33 2.01
C THR A 64 -13.35 4.89 0.65
N VAL A 65 -13.91 5.79 -0.14
CA VAL A 65 -14.46 5.45 -1.46
C VAL A 65 -13.34 5.00 -2.40
N THR A 66 -12.26 5.77 -2.45
CA THR A 66 -11.08 5.41 -3.26
C THR A 66 -10.49 4.08 -2.78
N ALA A 67 -10.37 3.90 -1.46
CA ALA A 67 -9.83 2.67 -0.89
C ALA A 67 -10.68 1.45 -1.26
N ASN A 68 -12.00 1.58 -1.24
CA ASN A 68 -12.89 0.47 -1.59
C ASN A 68 -12.67 0.04 -3.05
N VAL A 69 -12.53 0.99 -3.96
CA VAL A 69 -12.26 0.67 -5.38
C VAL A 69 -10.92 -0.06 -5.51
N LEU A 70 -9.88 0.46 -4.87
CA LEU A 70 -8.55 -0.16 -4.93
C LEU A 70 -8.55 -1.56 -4.31
N ASN A 71 -9.20 -1.72 -3.16
CA ASN A 71 -9.25 -3.01 -2.47
C ASN A 71 -10.00 -4.07 -3.26
N GLU A 72 -11.04 -3.66 -3.99
CA GLU A 72 -11.89 -4.59 -4.73
C GLU A 72 -11.23 -5.07 -6.03
N HIS A 73 -10.49 -4.18 -6.71
CA HIS A 73 -9.99 -4.46 -8.05
C HIS A 73 -8.50 -4.70 -8.15
N PHE A 74 -7.73 -4.35 -7.12
CA PHE A 74 -6.26 -4.41 -7.18
C PHE A 74 -5.69 -5.12 -5.97
N CYS A 75 -4.48 -5.67 -6.16
CA CYS A 75 -3.61 -6.02 -5.05
C CYS A 75 -2.70 -4.81 -4.81
N CYS A 76 -2.90 -4.13 -3.69
CA CYS A 76 -2.20 -2.87 -3.42
C CYS A 76 -0.90 -3.14 -2.67
N ILE A 77 0.22 -2.77 -3.28
CA ILE A 77 1.55 -2.97 -2.70
C ILE A 77 2.22 -1.61 -2.51
N LYS A 78 2.74 -1.38 -1.30
CA LYS A 78 3.44 -0.16 -0.97
C LYS A 78 4.91 -0.46 -0.71
N VAL A 79 5.78 0.32 -1.33
CA VAL A 79 7.23 0.12 -1.26
C VAL A 79 7.88 1.39 -0.73
N ASP A 80 8.77 1.23 0.26
CA ASP A 80 9.65 2.32 0.68
C ASP A 80 10.84 2.35 -0.27
N ARG A 81 10.96 3.44 -1.02
CA ARG A 81 12.01 3.64 -2.00
C ARG A 81 13.40 3.56 -1.38
N GLU A 82 13.53 3.94 -0.12
CA GLU A 82 14.83 3.93 0.56
C GLU A 82 15.28 2.53 0.96
N GLU A 83 14.35 1.58 1.05
CA GLU A 83 14.68 0.19 1.35
C GLU A 83 14.96 -0.65 0.09
N ARG A 84 14.53 -0.18 -1.05
CA ARG A 84 14.58 -0.96 -2.29
C ARG A 84 15.18 -0.12 -3.43
#